data_b5ed1215aea8bed70d425e3e6bc60ed0
#
_entry.id   b5ed1215aea8bed70d425e3e6bc60ed0
#
_cell.length_a   1.000
_cell.length_b   1.000
_cell.length_c   1.000
_cell.angle_alpha   90.00
_cell.angle_beta   90.00
_cell.angle_gamma   90.00
#
_symmetry.space_group_name_H-M   'P 1'
#
loop_
_entity.id
_entity.type
_entity.pdbx_description
1 polymer ?
#
loop_
_entity_poly.entity_id
_entity_poly.type
_entity_poly.pdbx_seq_one_letter_code
_entity_poly.pdbx_strand_id
1 'polypeptide(L)'
;DKEAESRKYHYVKLNAGYGYTANWYEVGTTDLQQRLGLNYGVTIGINLFDGFNKRREQRNARLEIQNKELRMQELELSLRADLSNLWMAYKNNLELWKLEKENQAVAQENYSIAIDRYKLGDLSGIELREAQNSLLEAEERQSIAEYATKLCEISLLQLSGQILTYLNPGPDRASR
;
A
#
# COMPACT_ATOMS: atom_id res chain seq x y z
N ASP A 1 8.96 -25.19 -2.60
CA ASP A 1 9.81 -26.38 -2.85
C ASP A 1 9.25 -27.64 -2.18
N LYS A 2 8.90 -27.61 -0.91
CA LYS A 2 8.38 -28.78 -0.15
C LYS A 2 7.08 -29.35 -0.74
N GLU A 3 6.20 -28.53 -1.27
CA GLU A 3 4.93 -28.96 -1.88
C GLU A 3 5.17 -29.70 -3.20
N ALA A 4 6.12 -29.23 -4.02
CA ALA A 4 6.54 -29.92 -5.23
C ALA A 4 7.32 -31.22 -4.96
N GLU A 5 8.01 -31.30 -3.82
CA GLU A 5 8.68 -32.52 -3.35
C GLU A 5 7.69 -33.56 -2.81
N SER A 6 6.63 -33.13 -2.13
CA SER A 6 5.61 -34.05 -1.57
C SER A 6 4.89 -34.86 -2.64
N ARG A 7 4.79 -34.34 -3.86
CA ARG A 7 4.20 -35.05 -5.03
C ARG A 7 5.02 -36.23 -5.53
N LYS A 8 6.23 -36.44 -5.01
CA LYS A 8 7.04 -37.63 -5.29
C LYS A 8 6.54 -38.87 -4.60
N TYR A 9 5.77 -38.72 -3.53
CA TYR A 9 5.39 -39.84 -2.67
C TYR A 9 4.06 -40.44 -3.12
N HIS A 10 3.80 -41.65 -2.68
CA HIS A 10 2.58 -42.39 -2.85
C HIS A 10 1.43 -41.62 -2.22
N TYR A 11 0.24 -41.66 -2.85
CA TYR A 11 -0.93 -41.07 -2.24
C TYR A 11 -1.85 -42.17 -1.71
N VAL A 12 -2.45 -41.89 -0.57
CA VAL A 12 -3.50 -42.74 0.03
C VAL A 12 -4.76 -41.89 0.09
N LYS A 13 -5.81 -42.35 -0.60
CA LYS A 13 -7.14 -41.76 -0.52
C LYS A 13 -8.05 -42.66 0.27
N LEU A 14 -8.72 -42.10 1.28
CA LEU A 14 -9.80 -42.74 2.01
C LEU A 14 -11.12 -42.20 1.43
N ASN A 15 -11.95 -43.12 0.95
CA ASN A 15 -13.28 -42.79 0.45
C ASN A 15 -14.28 -43.45 1.38
N ALA A 16 -15.20 -42.66 1.91
CA ALA A 16 -16.34 -43.17 2.67
C ALA A 16 -17.62 -42.54 2.12
N GLY A 17 -18.60 -43.33 1.82
CA GLY A 17 -19.90 -42.88 1.31
C GLY A 17 -21.03 -43.68 1.93
N TYR A 18 -22.12 -43.02 2.23
CA TYR A 18 -23.38 -43.62 2.63
C TYR A 18 -24.41 -43.34 1.54
N GLY A 19 -24.99 -44.39 0.97
CA GLY A 19 -25.96 -44.28 -0.09
C GLY A 19 -27.27 -45.03 0.21
N TYR A 20 -28.38 -44.38 -0.04
CA TYR A 20 -29.71 -45.00 -0.07
C TYR A 20 -30.19 -44.96 -1.52
N THR A 21 -30.52 -46.17 -2.06
CA THR A 21 -31.07 -46.30 -3.41
C THR A 21 -32.43 -47.04 -3.30
N ALA A 22 -33.46 -46.40 -3.81
CA ALA A 22 -34.78 -46.99 -3.98
C ALA A 22 -35.10 -47.08 -5.47
N ASN A 23 -35.28 -48.30 -5.97
CA ASN A 23 -35.66 -48.54 -7.36
C ASN A 23 -37.08 -49.10 -7.42
N TRP A 24 -37.91 -48.50 -8.27
CA TRP A 24 -39.26 -48.92 -8.56
C TRP A 24 -39.27 -49.63 -9.92
N TYR A 25 -39.64 -50.86 -9.93
CA TYR A 25 -39.81 -51.63 -11.19
C TYR A 25 -41.31 -51.85 -11.43
N GLU A 26 -41.78 -51.40 -12.58
CA GLU A 26 -43.20 -51.40 -12.98
C GLU A 26 -43.53 -52.49 -13.98
N VAL A 27 -42.95 -53.70 -13.85
CA VAL A 27 -43.25 -54.83 -14.73
C VAL A 27 -43.57 -56.07 -13.90
N GLY A 28 -44.91 -56.34 -13.79
CA GLY A 28 -45.49 -57.64 -13.38
C GLY A 28 -45.87 -57.81 -11.89
N THR A 29 -45.13 -57.43 -10.95
CA THR A 29 -45.44 -57.29 -9.54
C THR A 29 -44.55 -56.15 -9.00
N THR A 30 -45.16 -55.21 -8.30
CA THR A 30 -44.45 -54.02 -7.79
C THR A 30 -43.43 -54.46 -6.71
N ASP A 31 -42.21 -54.69 -7.08
CA ASP A 31 -41.14 -54.97 -6.13
C ASP A 31 -40.34 -53.70 -5.85
N LEU A 32 -40.49 -53.19 -4.64
CA LEU A 32 -39.70 -52.08 -4.12
C LEU A 32 -38.39 -52.61 -3.62
N GLN A 33 -37.32 -52.41 -4.41
CA GLN A 33 -35.98 -52.78 -3.99
C GLN A 33 -35.31 -51.60 -3.29
N GLN A 34 -35.19 -51.65 -1.98
CA GLN A 34 -34.47 -50.70 -1.17
C GLN A 34 -33.07 -51.25 -0.87
N ARG A 35 -32.05 -50.47 -1.21
CA ARG A 35 -30.68 -50.82 -0.88
C ARG A 35 -30.05 -49.71 -0.06
N LEU A 36 -29.73 -50.02 1.18
CA LEU A 36 -28.97 -49.19 2.08
C LEU A 36 -27.52 -49.69 2.04
N GLY A 37 -26.57 -48.83 1.68
CA GLY A 37 -25.18 -49.25 1.54
C GLY A 37 -24.20 -48.27 2.15
N LEU A 38 -23.28 -48.78 2.95
CA LEU A 38 -22.07 -48.10 3.40
C LEU A 38 -20.95 -48.51 2.44
N ASN A 39 -20.39 -47.52 1.77
CA ASN A 39 -19.21 -47.73 0.91
C ASN A 39 -17.99 -47.14 1.61
N TYR A 40 -16.99 -47.95 1.83
CA TYR A 40 -15.69 -47.49 2.27
C TYR A 40 -14.61 -48.10 1.38
N GLY A 41 -13.60 -47.30 1.08
CA GLY A 41 -12.50 -47.75 0.22
C GLY A 41 -11.23 -47.02 0.57
N VAL A 42 -10.14 -47.72 0.45
CA VAL A 42 -8.78 -47.18 0.55
C VAL A 42 -8.13 -47.36 -0.82
N THR A 43 -7.69 -46.27 -1.40
CA THR A 43 -6.96 -46.29 -2.67
C THR A 43 -5.52 -45.87 -2.42
N ILE A 44 -4.58 -46.77 -2.72
CA ILE A 44 -3.15 -46.48 -2.69
C ILE A 44 -2.70 -46.35 -4.14
N GLY A 45 -2.19 -45.18 -4.51
CA GLY A 45 -1.69 -44.94 -5.85
C GLY A 45 -0.19 -44.66 -5.86
N ILE A 46 0.50 -45.35 -6.78
CA ILE A 46 1.93 -45.18 -7.03
C ILE A 46 2.10 -44.74 -8.48
N ASN A 47 2.70 -43.57 -8.69
CA ASN A 47 3.03 -43.13 -10.03
C ASN A 47 4.41 -43.65 -10.41
N LEU A 48 4.48 -44.68 -11.25
CA LEU A 48 5.74 -45.33 -11.64
C LEU A 48 6.55 -44.52 -12.64
N PHE A 49 5.86 -43.80 -13.53
CA PHE A 49 6.51 -42.98 -14.56
C PHE A 49 5.59 -41.84 -14.99
N ASP A 50 6.10 -40.61 -14.94
CA ASP A 50 5.34 -39.39 -15.30
C ASP A 50 5.99 -38.58 -16.45
N GLY A 51 6.85 -39.20 -17.24
CA GLY A 51 7.49 -38.53 -18.38
C GLY A 51 8.42 -37.38 -17.96
N PHE A 52 9.07 -37.46 -16.82
CA PHE A 52 9.93 -36.42 -16.22
C PHE A 52 9.20 -35.10 -15.88
N ASN A 53 7.86 -35.08 -15.88
CA ASN A 53 7.09 -33.91 -15.51
C ASN A 53 7.43 -33.37 -14.13
N LYS A 54 7.66 -34.24 -13.15
CA LYS A 54 8.07 -33.85 -11.79
C LYS A 54 9.40 -33.09 -11.76
N ARG A 55 10.38 -33.51 -12.57
CA ARG A 55 11.66 -32.77 -12.69
C ARG A 55 11.47 -31.40 -13.31
N ARG A 56 10.59 -31.31 -14.31
CA ARG A 56 10.23 -30.04 -14.95
C ARG A 56 9.51 -29.11 -13.97
N GLU A 57 8.54 -29.62 -13.21
CA GLU A 57 7.83 -28.85 -12.18
C GLU A 57 8.78 -28.33 -11.09
N GLN A 58 9.71 -29.18 -10.60
CA GLN A 58 10.72 -28.74 -9.64
C GLN A 58 11.64 -27.65 -10.20
N ARG A 59 12.06 -27.78 -11.46
CA ARG A 59 12.89 -26.77 -12.13
C ARG A 59 12.12 -25.45 -12.26
N ASN A 60 10.85 -25.53 -12.68
CA ASN A 60 9.98 -24.35 -12.79
C ASN A 60 9.76 -23.69 -11.44
N ALA A 61 9.50 -24.47 -10.38
CA ALA A 61 9.35 -23.94 -9.01
C ALA A 61 10.62 -23.21 -8.53
N ARG A 62 11.81 -23.75 -8.84
CA ARG A 62 13.08 -23.07 -8.50
C ARG A 62 13.26 -21.77 -9.27
N LEU A 63 12.94 -21.76 -10.56
CA LEU A 63 12.98 -20.54 -11.38
C LEU A 63 11.97 -19.50 -10.87
N GLU A 64 10.79 -19.94 -10.44
CA GLU A 64 9.79 -19.03 -9.86
C GLU A 64 10.27 -18.40 -8.55
N ILE A 65 10.95 -19.19 -7.69
CA ILE A 65 11.58 -18.65 -6.47
C ILE A 65 12.62 -17.59 -6.83
N GLN A 66 13.54 -17.90 -7.76
CA GLN A 66 14.54 -16.93 -8.21
C GLN A 66 13.91 -15.66 -8.77
N ASN A 67 12.85 -15.78 -9.59
CA ASN A 67 12.13 -14.64 -10.11
C ASN A 67 11.49 -13.79 -8.99
N LYS A 68 10.95 -14.43 -7.95
CA LYS A 68 10.40 -13.71 -6.78
C LYS A 68 11.47 -13.00 -5.97
N GLU A 69 12.64 -13.64 -5.81
CA GLU A 69 13.80 -13.03 -5.15
C GLU A 69 14.30 -11.80 -5.90
N LEU A 70 14.41 -11.88 -7.23
CA LEU A 70 14.81 -10.75 -8.08
C LEU A 70 13.79 -9.59 -8.01
N ARG A 71 12.49 -9.90 -8.05
CA ARG A 71 11.43 -8.90 -7.88
C ARG A 71 11.48 -8.23 -6.50
N MET A 72 11.80 -8.99 -5.47
CA MET A 72 11.96 -8.43 -4.13
C MET A 72 13.15 -7.46 -4.07
N GLN A 73 14.28 -7.80 -4.70
CA GLN A 73 15.45 -6.91 -4.81
C GLN A 73 15.13 -5.65 -5.63
N GLU A 74 14.41 -5.79 -6.73
CA GLU A 74 13.94 -4.65 -7.56
C GLU A 74 13.05 -3.71 -6.74
N LEU A 75 12.09 -4.27 -6.00
CA LEU A 75 11.21 -3.49 -5.13
C LEU A 75 11.99 -2.78 -4.03
N GLU A 76 12.94 -3.45 -3.39
CA GLU A 76 13.79 -2.85 -2.36
C GLU A 76 14.61 -1.69 -2.92
N LEU A 77 15.16 -1.83 -4.12
CA LEU A 77 15.93 -0.78 -4.79
C LEU A 77 15.03 0.42 -5.14
N SER A 78 13.83 0.17 -5.66
CA SER A 78 12.83 1.21 -5.94
C SER A 78 12.45 1.97 -4.68
N LEU A 79 12.13 1.25 -3.59
CA LEU A 79 11.78 1.89 -2.31
C LEU A 79 12.92 2.75 -1.74
N ARG A 80 14.16 2.31 -1.88
CA ARG A 80 15.33 3.10 -1.46
C ARG A 80 15.50 4.37 -2.30
N ALA A 81 15.27 4.27 -3.61
CA ALA A 81 15.32 5.44 -4.50
C ALA A 81 14.20 6.43 -4.18
N ASP A 82 12.96 5.95 -3.99
CA ASP A 82 11.81 6.77 -3.63
C ASP A 82 12.02 7.47 -2.28
N LEU A 83 12.53 6.75 -1.28
CA LEU A 83 12.86 7.33 0.02
C LEU A 83 13.91 8.44 -0.10
N SER A 84 14.98 8.22 -0.88
CA SER A 84 16.02 9.23 -1.11
C SER A 84 15.46 10.47 -1.77
N ASN A 85 14.66 10.31 -2.82
CA ASN A 85 14.03 11.40 -3.55
C ASN A 85 13.05 12.20 -2.67
N LEU A 86 12.19 11.51 -1.93
CA LEU A 86 11.25 12.17 -1.01
C LEU A 86 11.96 12.88 0.13
N TRP A 87 13.03 12.31 0.66
CA TRP A 87 13.84 12.97 1.69
C TRP A 87 14.48 14.25 1.20
N MET A 88 15.05 14.21 -0.03
CA MET A 88 15.64 15.41 -0.65
C MET A 88 14.57 16.48 -0.91
N ALA A 89 13.40 16.07 -1.44
CA ALA A 89 12.27 16.97 -1.67
C ALA A 89 11.77 17.60 -0.36
N TYR A 90 11.66 16.82 0.71
CA TYR A 90 11.27 17.31 2.04
C TYR A 90 12.24 18.37 2.56
N LYS A 91 13.55 18.11 2.49
CA LYS A 91 14.57 19.08 2.92
C LYS A 91 14.48 20.39 2.15
N ASN A 92 14.40 20.30 0.82
CA ASN A 92 14.32 21.48 -0.03
C ASN A 92 13.05 22.30 0.25
N ASN A 93 11.90 21.64 0.38
CA ASN A 93 10.64 22.32 0.70
C ASN A 93 10.64 22.93 2.10
N LEU A 94 11.28 22.26 3.07
CA LEU A 94 11.42 22.79 4.42
C LEU A 94 12.29 24.07 4.46
N GLU A 95 13.36 24.10 3.69
CA GLU A 95 14.20 25.30 3.55
C GLU A 95 13.45 26.42 2.83
N LEU A 96 12.72 26.09 1.76
CA LEU A 96 11.87 27.06 1.05
C LEU A 96 10.79 27.63 1.98
N TRP A 97 10.10 26.78 2.73
CA TRP A 97 9.09 27.24 3.70
C TRP A 97 9.66 28.22 4.73
N LYS A 98 10.86 27.95 5.28
CA LYS A 98 11.54 28.86 6.21
C LYS A 98 11.82 30.21 5.56
N LEU A 99 12.35 30.19 4.33
CA LEU A 99 12.65 31.40 3.56
C LEU A 99 11.38 32.22 3.29
N GLU A 100 10.30 31.57 2.84
CA GLU A 100 9.02 32.27 2.56
C GLU A 100 8.37 32.79 3.84
N LYS A 101 8.55 32.14 4.97
CA LYS A 101 8.11 32.63 6.27
C LYS A 101 8.85 33.93 6.69
N GLU A 102 10.14 34.00 6.42
CA GLU A 102 10.94 35.21 6.63
C GLU A 102 10.50 36.34 5.66
N ASN A 103 10.30 36.00 4.39
CA ASN A 103 9.80 36.95 3.38
C ASN A 103 8.43 37.51 3.75
N GLN A 104 7.52 36.67 4.24
CA GLN A 104 6.18 37.09 4.69
C GLN A 104 6.29 38.06 5.89
N ALA A 105 7.18 37.79 6.85
CA ALA A 105 7.39 38.69 7.98
C ALA A 105 7.90 40.07 7.53
N VAL A 106 8.85 40.12 6.57
CA VAL A 106 9.35 41.38 6.00
C VAL A 106 8.25 42.11 5.21
N ALA A 107 7.43 41.39 4.42
CA ALA A 107 6.32 41.98 3.69
C ALA A 107 5.26 42.58 4.65
N GLN A 108 4.98 41.89 5.75
CA GLN A 108 4.09 42.38 6.81
C GLN A 108 4.61 43.68 7.47
N GLU A 109 5.90 43.76 7.76
CA GLU A 109 6.52 44.97 8.30
C GLU A 109 6.45 46.12 7.30
N ASN A 110 6.80 45.88 6.03
CA ASN A 110 6.69 46.87 4.95
C ASN A 110 5.28 47.40 4.80
N TYR A 111 4.27 46.51 4.82
CA TYR A 111 2.86 46.93 4.76
C TYR A 111 2.46 47.79 5.96
N SER A 112 2.91 47.45 7.18
CA SER A 112 2.66 48.27 8.37
C SER A 112 3.23 49.65 8.26
N ILE A 113 4.47 49.78 7.78
CA ILE A 113 5.13 51.07 7.52
C ILE A 113 4.36 51.87 6.45
N ALA A 114 3.92 51.19 5.37
CA ALA A 114 3.15 51.83 4.31
C ALA A 114 1.82 52.39 4.81
N ILE A 115 1.11 51.69 5.69
CA ILE A 115 -0.12 52.17 6.34
C ILE A 115 0.16 53.44 7.13
N ASP A 116 1.21 53.48 7.95
CA ASP A 116 1.52 54.63 8.80
C ASP A 116 1.93 55.86 7.98
N ARG A 117 2.72 55.67 6.91
CA ARG A 117 3.06 56.74 5.98
C ARG A 117 1.83 57.26 5.21
N TYR A 118 0.90 56.38 4.82
CA TYR A 118 -0.34 56.78 4.18
C TYR A 118 -1.22 57.64 5.12
N LYS A 119 -1.31 57.25 6.40
CA LYS A 119 -2.05 58.05 7.42
C LYS A 119 -1.47 59.46 7.61
N LEU A 120 -0.16 59.61 7.45
CA LEU A 120 0.55 60.86 7.53
C LEU A 120 0.46 61.70 6.23
N GLY A 121 -0.13 61.11 5.17
CA GLY A 121 -0.22 61.77 3.86
C GLY A 121 1.06 61.70 3.03
N ASP A 122 2.04 60.91 3.43
CA ASP A 122 3.36 60.79 2.83
C ASP A 122 3.47 59.61 1.83
N LEU A 123 2.35 58.89 1.60
CA LEU A 123 2.26 57.78 0.67
C LEU A 123 0.94 57.84 -0.11
N SER A 124 1.00 57.54 -1.41
CA SER A 124 -0.23 57.48 -2.25
C SER A 124 -1.02 56.20 -1.98
N GLY A 125 -2.33 56.22 -2.26
CA GLY A 125 -3.20 55.02 -2.14
C GLY A 125 -2.81 53.91 -3.11
N ILE A 126 -2.12 54.20 -4.21
CA ILE A 126 -1.62 53.21 -5.17
C ILE A 126 -0.46 52.46 -4.57
N GLU A 127 0.50 53.16 -3.96
CA GLU A 127 1.66 52.55 -3.30
C GLU A 127 1.27 51.71 -2.07
N LEU A 128 0.23 52.17 -1.30
CA LEU A 128 -0.31 51.36 -0.22
C LEU A 128 -0.94 50.05 -0.74
N ARG A 129 -1.67 50.11 -1.87
CA ARG A 129 -2.22 48.89 -2.49
C ARG A 129 -1.15 47.94 -3.00
N GLU A 130 -0.04 48.49 -3.53
CA GLU A 130 1.10 47.69 -3.97
C GLU A 130 1.75 46.97 -2.79
N ALA A 131 1.96 47.62 -1.65
CA ALA A 131 2.42 47.00 -0.43
C ALA A 131 1.48 45.92 0.08
N GLN A 132 0.16 46.14 -0.01
CA GLN A 132 -0.85 45.15 0.35
C GLN A 132 -0.79 43.89 -0.55
N ASN A 133 -0.71 44.11 -1.86
CA ASN A 133 -0.58 43.00 -2.83
C ASN A 133 0.70 42.18 -2.58
N SER A 134 1.82 42.85 -2.31
CA SER A 134 3.08 42.21 -1.99
C SER A 134 2.97 41.33 -0.74
N LEU A 135 2.25 41.78 0.28
CA LEU A 135 1.98 40.96 1.48
C LEU A 135 1.11 39.74 1.13
N LEU A 136 0.02 39.91 0.40
CA LEU A 136 -0.85 38.82 -0.01
C LEU A 136 -0.12 37.74 -0.82
N GLU A 137 0.75 38.18 -1.76
CA GLU A 137 1.59 37.28 -2.53
C GLU A 137 2.60 36.51 -1.65
N ALA A 138 3.17 37.16 -0.63
CA ALA A 138 4.08 36.51 0.30
C ALA A 138 3.36 35.48 1.18
N GLU A 139 2.14 35.79 1.65
CA GLU A 139 1.28 34.85 2.40
C GLU A 139 0.89 33.64 1.55
N GLU A 140 0.56 33.86 0.28
CA GLU A 140 0.26 32.78 -0.67
C GLU A 140 1.47 31.86 -0.86
N ARG A 141 2.66 32.42 -1.15
CA ARG A 141 3.87 31.62 -1.31
C ARG A 141 4.25 30.84 -0.06
N GLN A 142 4.14 31.44 1.11
CA GLN A 142 4.36 30.74 2.38
C GLN A 142 3.40 29.57 2.57
N SER A 143 2.12 29.76 2.30
CA SER A 143 1.09 28.72 2.44
C SER A 143 1.32 27.56 1.46
N ILE A 144 1.72 27.84 0.22
CA ILE A 144 2.08 26.84 -0.79
C ILE A 144 3.31 26.03 -0.32
N ALA A 145 4.35 26.71 0.16
CA ALA A 145 5.57 26.06 0.63
C ALA A 145 5.31 25.17 1.87
N GLU A 146 4.46 25.63 2.80
CA GLU A 146 4.04 24.86 3.98
C GLU A 146 3.27 23.61 3.55
N TYR A 147 2.30 23.74 2.65
CA TYR A 147 1.54 22.62 2.12
C TYR A 147 2.45 21.59 1.42
N ALA A 148 3.38 22.04 0.57
CA ALA A 148 4.32 21.17 -0.11
C ALA A 148 5.21 20.38 0.86
N THR A 149 5.67 21.05 1.93
CA THR A 149 6.47 20.42 3.01
C THR A 149 5.65 19.34 3.73
N LYS A 150 4.39 19.64 4.09
CA LYS A 150 3.50 18.68 4.73
C LYS A 150 3.17 17.48 3.85
N LEU A 151 3.03 17.69 2.57
CA LEU A 151 2.76 16.61 1.61
C LEU A 151 3.94 15.65 1.51
N CYS A 152 5.17 16.16 1.51
CA CYS A 152 6.38 15.33 1.57
C CYS A 152 6.50 14.58 2.90
N GLU A 153 6.18 15.21 4.02
CA GLU A 153 6.16 14.57 5.36
C GLU A 153 5.19 13.38 5.40
N ILE A 154 3.97 13.59 4.93
CA ILE A 154 2.94 12.53 4.86
C ILE A 154 3.39 11.38 3.95
N SER A 155 4.00 11.70 2.81
CA SER A 155 4.51 10.68 1.87
C SER A 155 5.64 9.85 2.49
N LEU A 156 6.54 10.47 3.28
CA LEU A 156 7.58 9.77 4.03
C LEU A 156 6.98 8.86 5.12
N LEU A 157 5.95 9.33 5.84
CA LEU A 157 5.23 8.53 6.84
C LEU A 157 4.50 7.34 6.18
N GLN A 158 3.94 7.53 5.00
CA GLN A 158 3.31 6.47 4.23
C GLN A 158 4.34 5.42 3.79
N LEU A 159 5.48 5.85 3.25
CA LEU A 159 6.54 4.95 2.80
C LEU A 159 7.15 4.15 3.96
N SER A 160 7.28 4.77 5.16
CA SER A 160 7.76 4.11 6.38
C SER A 160 6.71 3.23 7.07
N GLY A 161 5.46 3.23 6.62
CA GLY A 161 4.35 2.51 7.24
C GLY A 161 3.85 3.13 8.56
N GLN A 162 4.30 4.33 8.93
CA GLN A 162 3.95 4.99 10.19
C GLN A 162 2.72 5.90 10.11
N ILE A 163 2.09 5.99 8.93
CA ILE A 163 0.95 6.88 8.71
C ILE A 163 -0.23 6.61 9.66
N LEU A 164 -0.52 5.34 9.96
CA LEU A 164 -1.60 4.96 10.87
C LEU A 164 -1.32 5.39 12.31
N THR A 165 -0.06 5.34 12.74
CA THR A 165 0.37 5.80 14.07
C THR A 165 0.30 7.32 14.17
N TYR A 166 0.54 8.02 13.06
CA TYR A 166 0.41 9.48 12.98
C TYR A 166 -1.05 9.93 13.02
N LEU A 167 -1.95 9.24 12.30
CA LEU A 167 -3.38 9.57 12.22
C LEU A 167 -4.15 9.18 13.50
N ASN A 168 -3.67 8.16 14.22
CA ASN A 168 -4.28 7.72 15.49
C ASN A 168 -3.22 7.72 16.60
N PRO A 169 -2.78 8.92 17.05
CA PRO A 169 -1.88 9.01 18.18
C PRO A 169 -2.59 8.45 19.40
N GLY A 170 -2.07 7.31 19.94
CA GLY A 170 -2.58 6.72 21.17
C GLY A 170 -2.65 7.78 22.30
N PRO A 171 -3.43 7.54 23.35
CA PRO A 171 -3.77 8.53 24.38
C PRO A 171 -2.57 9.22 25.04
N ASP A 172 -1.37 8.68 24.93
CA ASP A 172 -0.15 9.23 25.56
C ASP A 172 0.49 10.42 24.81
N ARG A 173 0.10 10.74 23.57
CA ARG A 173 0.68 11.85 22.79
C ARG A 173 -0.20 13.08 22.67
N ALA A 174 -1.43 13.03 23.16
CA ALA A 174 -2.36 14.17 23.15
C ALA A 174 -2.10 15.22 24.24
N SER A 175 -1.11 15.01 25.11
CA SER A 175 -0.81 15.87 26.28
C SER A 175 0.58 16.50 26.27
N ARG A 176 1.24 16.64 25.10
CA ARG A 176 2.51 17.35 25.00
C ARG A 176 2.47 18.50 24.00
#